data_1595e85ffa1351fbeaaeef230b2bcc98
#
_entry.id   1595e85ffa1351fbeaaeef230b2bcc98
#
_cell.length_a   1.000
_cell.length_b   1.000
_cell.length_c   1.000
_cell.angle_alpha   90.00
_cell.angle_beta   90.00
_cell.angle_gamma   90.00
#
_symmetry.space_group_name_H-M   'P 1'
#
loop_
_entity.id
_entity.type
_entity.pdbx_description
1 polymer ?
#
loop_
_entity_poly.entity_id
_entity_poly.type
_entity_poly.pdbx_seq_one_letter_code
_entity_poly.pdbx_strand_id
1 'polypeptide(L)'
;MTVCLLAGICHAQQIRISGKVLEASTKQAAIAANVVLQTNDSTFVNGAATDNKGIFRIEKVAEGSYKLVISAIGFKKSVIDLQGLSQSVDLGTLELEEASQQLEEVTVSATNVVSKFDRKLVFPNKQQITASNSGVDLLRNLMLPRLNVNPLDGSVSLNDGSSVQLCINGR
;
A
#
# COMPACT_ATOMS: atom_id res chain seq x y z
N MET A 1 -20.65 -29.89 60.02
CA MET A 1 -21.06 -28.84 59.03
C MET A 1 -19.99 -28.74 57.97
N THR A 2 -20.16 -29.48 56.85
CA THR A 2 -19.16 -29.54 55.74
C THR A 2 -19.55 -28.49 54.72
N VAL A 3 -18.75 -27.45 54.62
CA VAL A 3 -18.91 -26.39 53.58
C VAL A 3 -18.25 -26.91 52.28
N CYS A 4 -19.06 -27.27 51.29
CA CYS A 4 -18.64 -27.65 49.99
C CYS A 4 -18.35 -26.38 49.17
N LEU A 5 -17.06 -26.06 48.99
CA LEU A 5 -16.61 -24.94 48.15
C LEU A 5 -16.73 -25.39 46.69
N LEU A 6 -17.81 -25.04 46.00
CA LEU A 6 -17.90 -25.16 44.55
C LEU A 6 -16.97 -24.12 43.87
N ALA A 7 -15.77 -24.53 43.53
CA ALA A 7 -14.93 -23.76 42.62
C ALA A 7 -15.55 -23.80 41.21
N GLY A 8 -16.29 -22.79 40.84
CA GLY A 8 -16.78 -22.61 39.48
C GLY A 8 -15.60 -22.44 38.50
N ILE A 9 -15.36 -23.48 37.72
CA ILE A 9 -14.38 -23.41 36.60
C ILE A 9 -15.01 -22.49 35.56
N CYS A 10 -14.61 -21.22 35.58
CA CYS A 10 -14.92 -20.28 34.52
C CYS A 10 -14.15 -20.71 33.26
N HIS A 11 -14.79 -21.48 32.39
CA HIS A 11 -14.29 -21.76 31.07
C HIS A 11 -14.38 -20.46 30.28
N ALA A 12 -13.27 -19.77 30.16
CA ALA A 12 -13.15 -18.69 29.17
C ALA A 12 -13.42 -19.32 27.80
N GLN A 13 -14.57 -19.04 27.24
CA GLN A 13 -14.99 -19.58 25.94
C GLN A 13 -14.08 -18.97 24.87
N GLN A 14 -13.14 -19.77 24.38
CA GLN A 14 -12.22 -19.34 23.34
C GLN A 14 -12.95 -19.30 22.00
N ILE A 15 -13.14 -18.12 21.46
CA ILE A 15 -13.82 -17.90 20.21
C ILE A 15 -12.87 -18.25 19.05
N ARG A 16 -13.44 -18.89 18.03
CA ARG A 16 -12.78 -19.19 16.77
C ARG A 16 -13.43 -18.39 15.64
N ILE A 17 -12.62 -17.81 14.79
CA ILE A 17 -13.04 -17.18 13.54
C ILE A 17 -12.49 -18.02 12.40
N SER A 18 -13.34 -18.48 11.50
CA SER A 18 -12.95 -19.26 10.32
C SER A 18 -13.60 -18.69 9.06
N GLY A 19 -13.03 -19.06 7.92
CA GLY A 19 -13.59 -18.70 6.63
C GLY A 19 -12.70 -19.20 5.48
N LYS A 20 -13.15 -18.96 4.26
CA LYS A 20 -12.44 -19.32 3.03
C LYS A 20 -12.26 -18.08 2.18
N VAL A 21 -11.05 -17.85 1.71
CA VAL A 21 -10.72 -16.71 0.84
C VAL A 21 -10.50 -17.20 -0.58
N LEU A 22 -11.21 -16.59 -1.51
CA LEU A 22 -11.09 -16.83 -2.95
C LEU A 22 -10.69 -15.55 -3.69
N GLU A 23 -10.07 -15.71 -4.84
CA GLU A 23 -9.88 -14.64 -5.80
C GLU A 23 -11.22 -14.34 -6.49
N ALA A 24 -11.60 -13.06 -6.58
CA ALA A 24 -12.90 -12.67 -7.14
C ALA A 24 -13.02 -13.00 -8.64
N SER A 25 -11.91 -12.90 -9.39
CA SER A 25 -11.87 -13.12 -10.85
C SER A 25 -11.88 -14.59 -11.24
N THR A 26 -11.00 -15.39 -10.63
CA THR A 26 -10.77 -16.80 -10.99
C THR A 26 -11.60 -17.80 -10.18
N LYS A 27 -12.16 -17.34 -9.03
CA LYS A 27 -12.80 -18.19 -8.00
C LYS A 27 -11.87 -19.27 -7.43
N GLN A 28 -10.58 -19.14 -7.65
CA GLN A 28 -9.57 -20.01 -7.08
C GLN A 28 -9.26 -19.64 -5.62
N ALA A 29 -8.66 -20.59 -4.90
CA ALA A 29 -8.25 -20.34 -3.51
C ALA A 29 -7.13 -19.30 -3.43
N ALA A 30 -7.33 -18.25 -2.67
CA ALA A 30 -6.27 -17.29 -2.35
C ALA A 30 -5.31 -17.93 -1.32
N ILE A 31 -4.21 -18.51 -1.81
CA ILE A 31 -3.21 -19.22 -1.02
C ILE A 31 -2.28 -18.24 -0.34
N ALA A 32 -1.91 -18.53 0.92
CA ALA A 32 -1.00 -17.68 1.71
C ALA A 32 -1.44 -16.22 1.86
N ALA A 33 -2.74 -15.94 1.75
CA ALA A 33 -3.28 -14.62 2.08
C ALA A 33 -3.16 -14.38 3.59
N ASN A 34 -2.69 -13.20 3.97
CA ASN A 34 -2.60 -12.81 5.37
C ASN A 34 -3.97 -12.37 5.88
N VAL A 35 -4.42 -12.99 6.96
CA VAL A 35 -5.66 -12.65 7.66
C VAL A 35 -5.30 -12.16 9.05
N VAL A 36 -5.53 -10.89 9.33
CA VAL A 36 -5.13 -10.22 10.57
C VAL A 36 -6.35 -9.71 11.30
N LEU A 37 -6.48 -10.08 12.57
CA LEU A 37 -7.49 -9.56 13.48
C LEU A 37 -6.92 -8.37 14.23
N GLN A 38 -7.61 -7.24 14.18
CA GLN A 38 -7.24 -5.99 14.83
C GLN A 38 -8.39 -5.44 15.66
N THR A 39 -8.07 -4.67 16.68
CA THR A 39 -9.03 -3.83 17.38
C THR A 39 -9.48 -2.66 16.50
N ASN A 40 -10.48 -1.90 16.92
CA ASN A 40 -10.97 -0.74 16.15
C ASN A 40 -9.93 0.37 15.97
N ASP A 41 -8.95 0.45 16.85
CA ASP A 41 -7.79 1.37 16.80
C ASP A 41 -6.60 0.80 16.01
N SER A 42 -6.82 -0.29 15.26
CA SER A 42 -5.82 -0.96 14.43
C SER A 42 -4.68 -1.67 15.19
N THR A 43 -4.86 -1.92 16.49
CA THR A 43 -3.90 -2.72 17.25
C THR A 43 -4.04 -4.20 16.89
N PHE A 44 -2.93 -4.86 16.59
CA PHE A 44 -2.89 -6.29 16.27
C PHE A 44 -3.32 -7.14 17.47
N VAL A 45 -4.23 -8.08 17.22
CA VAL A 45 -4.72 -9.02 18.21
C VAL A 45 -4.23 -10.44 17.91
N ASN A 46 -4.50 -10.92 16.72
CA ASN A 46 -4.14 -12.26 16.27
C ASN A 46 -4.14 -12.33 14.73
N GLY A 47 -3.65 -13.42 14.16
CA GLY A 47 -3.66 -13.59 12.70
C GLY A 47 -3.40 -15.01 12.26
N ALA A 48 -3.72 -15.30 11.01
CA ALA A 48 -3.47 -16.56 10.33
C ALA A 48 -3.16 -16.29 8.85
N ALA A 49 -2.54 -17.26 8.19
CA ALA A 49 -2.47 -17.31 6.73
C ALA A 49 -3.46 -18.34 6.20
N THR A 50 -3.96 -18.14 4.98
CA THR A 50 -4.79 -19.14 4.32
C THR A 50 -3.95 -20.32 3.84
N ASP A 51 -4.55 -21.52 3.93
CA ASP A 51 -3.96 -22.76 3.45
C ASP A 51 -4.08 -22.93 1.91
N ASN A 52 -3.67 -24.09 1.40
CA ASN A 52 -3.75 -24.43 -0.03
C ASN A 52 -5.19 -24.48 -0.59
N LYS A 53 -6.19 -24.48 0.28
CA LYS A 53 -7.62 -24.44 -0.07
C LYS A 53 -8.23 -23.05 0.15
N GLY A 54 -7.42 -22.08 0.56
CA GLY A 54 -7.85 -20.74 0.92
C GLY A 54 -8.53 -20.66 2.30
N ILE A 55 -8.44 -21.67 3.14
CA ILE A 55 -9.09 -21.70 4.46
C ILE A 55 -8.17 -21.07 5.49
N PHE A 56 -8.73 -20.21 6.33
CA PHE A 56 -8.06 -19.67 7.51
C PHE A 56 -8.81 -19.99 8.80
N ARG A 57 -8.09 -20.01 9.91
CA ARG A 57 -8.63 -20.19 11.27
C ARG A 57 -7.83 -19.32 12.23
N ILE A 58 -8.54 -18.50 13.00
CA ILE A 58 -7.99 -17.72 14.09
C ILE A 58 -8.64 -18.24 15.37
N GLU A 59 -7.85 -18.75 16.29
CA GLU A 59 -8.31 -19.33 17.53
C GLU A 59 -7.94 -18.44 18.73
N LYS A 60 -8.53 -18.72 19.89
CA LYS A 60 -8.23 -18.00 21.15
C LYS A 60 -8.51 -16.50 21.07
N VAL A 61 -9.60 -16.13 20.43
CA VAL A 61 -10.07 -14.75 20.38
C VAL A 61 -10.95 -14.49 21.61
N ALA A 62 -10.77 -13.36 22.25
CA ALA A 62 -11.64 -12.90 23.35
C ALA A 62 -12.95 -12.32 22.77
N GLU A 63 -13.97 -12.17 23.62
CA GLU A 63 -15.17 -11.45 23.26
C GLU A 63 -14.85 -9.97 22.98
N GLY A 64 -15.51 -9.37 22.00
CA GLY A 64 -15.27 -7.98 21.65
C GLY A 64 -15.66 -7.60 20.23
N SER A 65 -15.30 -6.40 19.84
CA SER A 65 -15.46 -5.91 18.45
C SER A 65 -14.10 -5.77 17.79
N TYR A 66 -14.00 -6.26 16.58
CA TYR A 66 -12.75 -6.37 15.85
C TYR A 66 -12.90 -5.99 14.38
N LYS A 67 -11.77 -5.74 13.72
CA LYS A 67 -11.65 -5.66 12.27
C LYS A 67 -10.81 -6.83 11.78
N LEU A 68 -11.36 -7.58 10.85
CA LEU A 68 -10.63 -8.63 10.13
C LEU A 68 -10.10 -8.04 8.84
N VAL A 69 -8.80 -8.03 8.70
CA VAL A 69 -8.09 -7.46 7.55
C VAL A 69 -7.48 -8.59 6.75
N ILE A 70 -7.85 -8.70 5.48
CA ILE A 70 -7.33 -9.71 4.57
C ILE A 70 -6.49 -9.02 3.50
N SER A 71 -5.29 -9.52 3.28
CA SER A 71 -4.37 -8.98 2.28
C SER A 71 -3.55 -10.08 1.61
N ALA A 72 -3.36 -9.94 0.30
CA ALA A 72 -2.48 -10.80 -0.48
C ALA A 72 -1.76 -9.97 -1.55
N ILE A 73 -0.61 -10.45 -2.02
CA ILE A 73 0.16 -9.76 -3.06
C ILE A 73 -0.64 -9.77 -4.36
N GLY A 74 -0.81 -8.60 -4.97
CA GLY A 74 -1.59 -8.45 -6.19
C GLY A 74 -3.09 -8.25 -5.99
N PHE A 75 -3.57 -8.20 -4.74
CA PHE A 75 -4.98 -8.03 -4.40
C PHE A 75 -5.23 -6.77 -3.57
N LYS A 76 -6.42 -6.22 -3.69
CA LYS A 76 -6.89 -5.14 -2.82
C LYS A 76 -7.07 -5.66 -1.40
N LYS A 77 -6.70 -4.85 -0.44
CA LYS A 77 -6.94 -5.13 0.98
C LYS A 77 -8.45 -5.13 1.25
N SER A 78 -8.96 -6.21 1.83
CA SER A 78 -10.34 -6.32 2.29
C SER A 78 -10.42 -6.14 3.80
N VAL A 79 -11.41 -5.41 4.29
CA VAL A 79 -11.63 -5.16 5.72
C VAL A 79 -13.08 -5.52 6.05
N ILE A 80 -13.26 -6.35 7.08
CA ILE A 80 -14.56 -6.82 7.54
C ILE A 80 -14.69 -6.43 9.02
N ASP A 81 -15.76 -5.71 9.36
CA ASP A 81 -16.05 -5.34 10.73
C ASP A 81 -16.80 -6.49 11.44
N LEU A 82 -16.25 -6.96 12.56
CA LEU A 82 -16.84 -7.97 13.43
C LEU A 82 -17.28 -7.32 14.73
N GLN A 83 -18.58 -7.00 14.82
CA GLN A 83 -19.14 -6.32 15.97
C GLN A 83 -19.71 -7.32 17.00
N GLY A 84 -19.36 -7.11 18.28
CA GLY A 84 -19.95 -7.87 19.38
C GLY A 84 -19.72 -9.38 19.29
N LEU A 85 -18.52 -9.80 18.91
CA LEU A 85 -18.16 -11.22 18.80
C LEU A 85 -18.20 -11.87 20.18
N SER A 86 -19.14 -12.77 20.39
CA SER A 86 -19.35 -13.50 21.67
C SER A 86 -19.31 -15.01 21.50
N GLN A 87 -19.28 -15.51 20.28
CA GLN A 87 -19.21 -16.93 19.96
C GLN A 87 -18.39 -17.17 18.69
N SER A 88 -18.00 -18.43 18.47
CA SER A 88 -17.28 -18.82 17.26
C SER A 88 -18.11 -18.55 16.02
N VAL A 89 -17.48 -17.99 14.99
CA VAL A 89 -18.12 -17.59 13.75
C VAL A 89 -17.39 -18.16 12.54
N ASP A 90 -18.16 -18.64 11.58
CA ASP A 90 -17.69 -18.95 10.24
C ASP A 90 -18.18 -17.85 9.29
N LEU A 91 -17.25 -17.14 8.68
CA LEU A 91 -17.52 -16.04 7.77
C LEU A 91 -17.86 -16.52 6.34
N GLY A 92 -17.83 -17.84 6.12
CA GLY A 92 -18.09 -18.42 4.81
C GLY A 92 -17.00 -18.08 3.79
N THR A 93 -17.42 -17.76 2.57
CA THR A 93 -16.51 -17.43 1.47
C THR A 93 -16.36 -15.92 1.34
N LEU A 94 -15.12 -15.48 1.38
CA LEU A 94 -14.70 -14.08 1.23
C LEU A 94 -13.93 -13.95 -0.08
N GLU A 95 -14.19 -12.90 -0.84
CA GLU A 95 -13.55 -12.67 -2.13
C GLU A 95 -12.56 -11.52 -2.06
N LEU A 96 -11.37 -11.73 -2.63
CA LEU A 96 -10.37 -10.70 -2.82
C LEU A 96 -10.39 -10.22 -4.27
N GLU A 97 -10.61 -8.93 -4.46
CA GLU A 97 -10.48 -8.28 -5.76
C GLU A 97 -8.99 -8.09 -6.10
N GLU A 98 -8.63 -8.38 -7.34
CA GLU A 98 -7.31 -8.02 -7.82
C GLU A 98 -7.08 -6.52 -7.66
N ALA A 99 -5.92 -6.16 -7.14
CA ALA A 99 -5.45 -4.81 -7.28
C ALA A 99 -5.22 -4.63 -8.78
N SER A 100 -6.23 -4.09 -9.51
CA SER A 100 -5.94 -3.57 -10.82
C SER A 100 -4.71 -2.70 -10.63
N GLN A 101 -3.58 -3.10 -11.20
CA GLN A 101 -2.55 -2.14 -11.57
C GLN A 101 -3.18 -1.31 -12.70
N GLN A 102 -4.13 -0.48 -12.32
CA GLN A 102 -4.21 0.79 -12.92
C GLN A 102 -2.83 1.37 -12.58
N LEU A 103 -1.89 1.27 -13.53
CA LEU A 103 -0.93 2.34 -13.68
C LEU A 103 -1.84 3.56 -13.73
N GLU A 104 -2.12 4.14 -12.56
CA GLU A 104 -2.53 5.51 -12.52
C GLU A 104 -1.48 6.16 -13.39
N GLU A 105 -1.90 6.58 -14.57
CA GLU A 105 -1.19 7.58 -15.30
C GLU A 105 -1.02 8.65 -14.23
N VAL A 106 0.16 8.64 -13.61
CA VAL A 106 0.52 9.62 -12.61
C VAL A 106 0.44 10.91 -13.40
N THR A 107 -0.72 11.51 -13.35
CA THR A 107 -0.92 12.89 -13.75
C THR A 107 -0.14 13.64 -12.68
N VAL A 108 1.17 13.70 -12.89
CA VAL A 108 2.09 14.41 -12.02
C VAL A 108 1.78 15.89 -12.24
N SER A 109 0.79 16.33 -11.49
CA SER A 109 0.61 17.75 -11.25
C SER A 109 1.76 18.21 -10.36
N ALA A 110 2.63 19.00 -10.98
CA ALA A 110 3.61 19.87 -10.37
C ALA A 110 4.75 19.21 -9.55
N THR A 111 5.92 19.38 -10.09
CA THR A 111 7.24 19.24 -9.50
C THR A 111 7.79 17.81 -9.46
N ASN A 112 8.12 17.30 -10.65
CA ASN A 112 8.85 16.05 -10.85
C ASN A 112 10.34 16.17 -10.44
N VAL A 113 10.60 16.68 -9.24
CA VAL A 113 11.95 16.81 -8.69
C VAL A 113 12.13 15.77 -7.59
N VAL A 114 12.87 14.72 -7.87
CA VAL A 114 13.31 13.76 -6.85
C VAL A 114 14.69 14.18 -6.35
N SER A 115 14.75 14.68 -5.12
CA SER A 115 16.01 15.02 -4.46
C SER A 115 16.60 13.78 -3.82
N LYS A 116 17.71 13.26 -4.37
CA LYS A 116 18.57 12.28 -3.70
C LYS A 116 19.71 13.01 -3.02
N PHE A 117 20.39 12.36 -2.08
CA PHE A 117 21.45 12.95 -1.27
C PHE A 117 22.59 13.59 -2.10
N ASP A 118 22.87 13.01 -3.27
CA ASP A 118 23.98 13.42 -4.17
C ASP A 118 23.53 14.14 -5.45
N ARG A 119 22.24 14.08 -5.81
CA ARG A 119 21.74 14.62 -7.08
C ARG A 119 20.24 14.95 -7.04
N LYS A 120 19.83 15.88 -7.85
CA LYS A 120 18.42 16.14 -8.15
C LYS A 120 18.06 15.53 -9.51
N LEU A 121 17.05 14.70 -9.54
CA LEU A 121 16.47 14.16 -10.76
C LEU A 121 15.22 14.96 -11.09
N VAL A 122 15.16 15.48 -12.30
CA VAL A 122 14.01 16.23 -12.81
C VAL A 122 13.45 15.49 -14.01
N PHE A 123 12.15 15.19 -13.94
CA PHE A 123 11.44 14.48 -15.01
C PHE A 123 10.48 15.45 -15.69
N PRO A 124 10.73 15.86 -16.94
CA PRO A 124 9.82 16.73 -17.68
C PRO A 124 8.49 16.00 -17.95
N ASN A 125 7.38 16.71 -17.85
CA ASN A 125 6.07 16.17 -18.21
C ASN A 125 5.85 16.22 -19.73
N LYS A 126 4.84 15.48 -20.24
CA LYS A 126 4.53 15.43 -21.67
C LYS A 126 4.28 16.81 -22.28
N GLN A 127 3.64 17.72 -21.56
CA GLN A 127 3.35 19.08 -22.02
C GLN A 127 4.63 19.89 -22.19
N GLN A 128 5.56 19.80 -21.24
CA GLN A 128 6.86 20.47 -21.32
C GLN A 128 7.70 19.93 -22.48
N ILE A 129 7.66 18.63 -22.72
CA ILE A 129 8.35 18.00 -23.85
C ILE A 129 7.74 18.46 -25.18
N THR A 130 6.41 18.45 -25.29
CA THR A 130 5.70 18.83 -26.53
C THR A 130 5.83 20.33 -26.82
N ALA A 131 5.89 21.16 -25.77
CA ALA A 131 6.06 22.62 -25.90
C ALA A 131 7.52 23.04 -26.16
N SER A 132 8.46 22.12 -26.17
CA SER A 132 9.88 22.38 -26.36
C SER A 132 10.36 21.93 -27.74
N ASN A 133 10.94 22.82 -28.52
CA ASN A 133 11.50 22.53 -29.85
C ASN A 133 12.95 22.02 -29.79
N SER A 134 13.62 22.23 -28.66
CA SER A 134 15.00 21.80 -28.42
C SER A 134 15.26 21.41 -26.99
N GLY A 135 16.39 20.74 -26.71
CA GLY A 135 16.80 20.42 -25.33
C GLY A 135 17.03 21.66 -24.47
N VAL A 136 17.49 22.75 -25.07
CA VAL A 136 17.68 24.04 -24.38
C VAL A 136 16.34 24.67 -24.02
N ASP A 137 15.35 24.64 -24.93
CA ASP A 137 13.99 25.06 -24.65
C ASP A 137 13.35 24.27 -23.53
N LEU A 138 13.60 22.97 -23.52
CA LEU A 138 13.12 22.09 -22.45
C LEU A 138 13.70 22.47 -21.08
N LEU A 139 15.01 22.72 -21.01
CA LEU A 139 15.67 23.18 -19.78
C LEU A 139 15.10 24.52 -19.28
N ARG A 140 14.79 25.45 -20.20
CA ARG A 140 14.16 26.71 -19.87
C ARG A 140 12.73 26.53 -19.34
N ASN A 141 11.93 25.67 -19.99
CA ASN A 141 10.54 25.39 -19.60
C ASN A 141 10.44 24.64 -18.27
N LEU A 142 11.51 23.99 -17.82
CA LEU A 142 11.59 23.33 -16.53
C LEU A 142 11.75 24.28 -15.35
N MET A 143 12.07 25.57 -15.60
CA MET A 143 12.25 26.61 -14.58
C MET A 143 13.08 26.15 -13.38
N LEU A 144 14.20 25.49 -13.62
CA LEU A 144 15.02 24.90 -12.58
C LEU A 144 15.64 25.99 -11.71
N PRO A 145 15.45 25.97 -10.38
CA PRO A 145 16.09 26.93 -9.49
C PRO A 145 17.60 26.76 -9.58
N ARG A 146 18.31 27.87 -9.75
CA ARG A 146 19.77 28.02 -9.96
C ARG A 146 20.28 27.79 -11.37
N LEU A 147 19.45 27.41 -12.34
CA LEU A 147 19.86 27.24 -13.72
C LEU A 147 19.42 28.49 -14.52
N ASN A 148 20.38 29.11 -15.18
CA ASN A 148 20.13 30.24 -16.10
C ASN A 148 20.36 29.73 -17.53
N VAL A 149 19.36 29.88 -18.38
CA VAL A 149 19.44 29.53 -19.80
C VAL A 149 19.31 30.78 -20.63
N ASN A 150 20.36 31.16 -21.32
CA ASN A 150 20.36 32.33 -22.18
C ASN A 150 19.54 32.09 -23.46
N PRO A 151 18.51 32.87 -23.73
CA PRO A 151 17.64 32.65 -24.89
C PRO A 151 18.29 33.01 -26.24
N LEU A 152 19.40 33.78 -26.25
CA LEU A 152 20.02 34.27 -27.46
C LEU A 152 21.02 33.29 -28.06
N ASP A 153 21.85 32.69 -27.22
CA ASP A 153 22.94 31.80 -27.65
C ASP A 153 22.77 30.34 -27.16
N GLY A 154 21.74 30.08 -26.34
CA GLY A 154 21.47 28.73 -25.79
C GLY A 154 22.48 28.30 -24.71
N SER A 155 23.32 29.20 -24.22
CA SER A 155 24.26 28.89 -23.14
C SER A 155 23.54 28.61 -21.83
N VAL A 156 24.08 27.65 -21.08
CA VAL A 156 23.51 27.21 -19.78
C VAL A 156 24.56 27.47 -18.70
N SER A 157 24.16 28.16 -17.64
CA SER A 157 25.03 28.48 -16.52
C SER A 157 24.27 28.35 -15.20
N LEU A 158 24.99 28.23 -14.08
CA LEU A 158 24.38 28.36 -12.75
C LEU A 158 24.30 29.83 -12.37
N ASN A 159 23.41 30.18 -11.44
CA ASN A 159 23.23 31.54 -10.95
C ASN A 159 24.48 32.14 -10.28
N ASP A 160 25.45 31.33 -9.90
CA ASP A 160 26.74 31.73 -9.38
C ASP A 160 27.78 31.99 -10.49
N GLY A 161 27.40 31.90 -11.76
CA GLY A 161 28.27 32.09 -12.91
C GLY A 161 29.11 30.88 -13.31
N SER A 162 29.00 29.75 -12.60
CA SER A 162 29.73 28.54 -12.99
C SER A 162 29.12 27.89 -14.24
N SER A 163 29.98 27.31 -15.07
CA SER A 163 29.59 26.64 -16.30
C SER A 163 28.93 25.29 -15.99
N VAL A 164 27.94 24.91 -16.79
CA VAL A 164 27.24 23.61 -16.69
C VAL A 164 27.68 22.72 -17.83
N GLN A 165 28.10 21.51 -17.51
CA GLN A 165 28.34 20.50 -18.52
C GLN A 165 27.06 19.74 -18.81
N LEU A 166 26.58 19.75 -20.04
CA LEU A 166 25.45 18.97 -20.49
C LEU A 166 25.93 17.64 -21.05
N CYS A 167 25.48 16.55 -20.44
CA CYS A 167 25.76 15.21 -20.91
C CYS A 167 24.48 14.53 -21.40
N ILE A 168 24.49 14.00 -22.60
CA ILE A 168 23.40 13.20 -23.17
C ILE A 168 23.83 11.74 -23.14
N ASN A 169 23.02 10.87 -22.55
CA ASN A 169 23.32 9.43 -22.37
C ASN A 169 24.67 9.15 -21.65
N GLY A 170 25.07 10.03 -20.73
CA GLY A 170 26.31 9.87 -19.96
C GLY A 170 27.60 10.15 -20.72
N ARG A 171 27.51 10.83 -21.87
CA ARG A 171 28.64 11.29 -22.68
C ARG A 171 28.64 12.79 -22.83
#